data_9f5a181e119cb2bd1a550cf13baec785
#
_entry.id   9f5a181e119cb2bd1a550cf13baec785
#
_cell.length_a   1.000
_cell.length_b   1.000
_cell.length_c   1.000
_cell.angle_alpha   90.00
_cell.angle_beta   90.00
_cell.angle_gamma   90.00
#
_symmetry.space_group_name_H-M   'P 1'
#
loop_
_entity.id
_entity.type
_entity.pdbx_description
1 polymer ?
#
loop_
_entity_poly.entity_id
_entity_poly.type
_entity_poly.pdbx_seq_one_letter_code
_entity_poly.pdbx_strand_id
1 'polypeptide(L)'
;MDMLGLILAGVIVYEGCWQLSEHRERKQVYNHARAVADFNNASLLVIGCPKWGLWHGHGDYTLDLIHDPRWCVCPNPITGDIRDVDKMFMWKSVVVFSSHVLEHLTPSEGQEALNALSKIELAAYHVWPNKKTISGWVSPWHKSWPSVDNDGDIIFEARSRQ
;
A
#
# COMPACT_ATOMS: atom_id res chain seq x y z
N MET A 1 20.40 -31.75 -14.25
CA MET A 1 19.73 -30.87 -13.27
C MET A 1 18.93 -31.83 -12.39
N ASP A 2 19.15 -31.84 -11.10
CA ASP A 2 18.44 -32.73 -10.18
C ASP A 2 16.99 -32.24 -9.92
N MET A 3 16.17 -33.09 -9.37
CA MET A 3 14.77 -32.81 -9.09
C MET A 3 14.60 -31.58 -8.18
N LEU A 4 15.52 -31.38 -7.24
CA LEU A 4 15.53 -30.24 -6.32
C LEU A 4 15.76 -28.93 -7.09
N GLY A 5 16.71 -28.93 -8.03
CA GLY A 5 17.00 -27.77 -8.89
C GLY A 5 15.80 -27.36 -9.75
N LEU A 6 15.04 -28.34 -10.26
CA LEU A 6 13.81 -28.07 -11.02
C LEU A 6 12.71 -27.45 -10.16
N ILE A 7 12.52 -27.95 -8.95
CA ILE A 7 11.54 -27.41 -8.00
C ILE A 7 11.89 -25.97 -7.63
N LEU A 8 13.15 -25.70 -7.28
CA LEU A 8 13.61 -24.35 -6.93
C LEU A 8 13.45 -23.37 -8.10
N ALA A 9 13.80 -23.78 -9.32
CA ALA A 9 13.59 -22.97 -10.52
C ALA A 9 12.10 -22.64 -10.72
N GLY A 10 11.22 -23.63 -10.55
CA GLY A 10 9.78 -23.44 -10.63
C GLY A 10 9.25 -22.42 -9.61
N VAL A 11 9.71 -22.50 -8.37
CA VAL A 11 9.33 -21.55 -7.31
C VAL A 11 9.80 -20.14 -7.63
N ILE A 12 11.04 -19.97 -8.10
CA ILE A 12 11.58 -18.65 -8.48
C ILE A 12 10.79 -18.04 -9.63
N VAL A 13 10.47 -18.82 -10.65
CA VAL A 13 9.67 -18.33 -11.80
C VAL A 13 8.26 -17.96 -11.35
N TYR A 14 7.63 -18.81 -10.54
CA TYR A 14 6.29 -18.54 -10.00
C TYR A 14 6.26 -17.22 -9.22
N GLU A 15 7.14 -17.05 -8.24
CA GLU A 15 7.21 -15.82 -7.43
C GLU A 15 7.56 -14.61 -8.30
N GLY A 16 8.50 -14.74 -9.24
CA GLY A 16 8.86 -13.66 -10.17
C GLY A 16 7.68 -13.18 -11.01
N CYS A 17 6.85 -14.09 -11.52
CA CYS A 17 5.64 -13.73 -12.28
C CYS A 17 4.64 -12.96 -11.41
N TRP A 18 4.44 -13.37 -10.16
CA TRP A 18 3.55 -12.67 -9.22
C TRP A 18 4.07 -11.29 -8.87
N GLN A 19 5.36 -11.14 -8.56
CA GLN A 19 5.98 -9.85 -8.26
C GLN A 19 5.87 -8.86 -9.43
N LEU A 20 6.06 -9.34 -10.67
CA LEU A 20 5.84 -8.52 -11.87
C LEU A 20 4.39 -8.11 -12.04
N SER A 21 3.44 -9.00 -11.76
CA SER A 21 2.01 -8.70 -11.81
C SER A 21 1.64 -7.63 -10.78
N GLU A 22 2.05 -7.81 -9.54
CA GLU A 22 1.82 -6.83 -8.47
C GLU A 22 2.47 -5.47 -8.75
N HIS A 23 3.67 -5.47 -9.35
CA HIS A 23 4.31 -4.23 -9.76
C HIS A 23 3.49 -3.47 -10.81
N ARG A 24 2.97 -4.18 -11.83
CA ARG A 24 2.12 -3.59 -12.87
C ARG A 24 0.83 -3.05 -12.29
N GLU A 25 0.17 -3.82 -11.43
CA GLU A 25 -1.05 -3.41 -10.74
C GLU A 25 -0.82 -2.14 -9.93
N ARG A 26 0.20 -2.11 -9.07
CA ARG A 26 0.56 -0.91 -8.30
C ARG A 26 0.73 0.32 -9.17
N LYS A 27 1.46 0.17 -10.29
CA LYS A 27 1.70 1.27 -11.20
C LYS A 27 0.42 1.74 -11.89
N GLN A 28 -0.46 0.82 -12.29
CA GLN A 28 -1.75 1.15 -12.90
C GLN A 28 -2.66 1.88 -11.92
N VAL A 29 -2.81 1.35 -10.69
CA VAL A 29 -3.64 1.96 -9.65
C VAL A 29 -3.09 3.33 -9.25
N TYR A 30 -1.76 3.48 -9.10
CA TYR A 30 -1.13 4.78 -8.85
C TYR A 30 -1.42 5.78 -9.96
N ASN A 31 -1.25 5.40 -11.22
CA ASN A 31 -1.51 6.29 -12.36
C ASN A 31 -2.98 6.71 -12.41
N HIS A 32 -3.89 5.81 -12.06
CA HIS A 32 -5.32 6.13 -11.98
C HIS A 32 -5.59 7.12 -10.83
N ALA A 33 -5.05 6.89 -9.64
CA ALA A 33 -5.16 7.81 -8.51
C ALA A 33 -4.60 9.20 -8.85
N ARG A 34 -3.46 9.26 -9.57
CA ARG A 34 -2.88 10.54 -10.04
C ARG A 34 -3.81 11.25 -11.01
N ALA A 35 -4.36 10.52 -11.98
CA ALA A 35 -5.29 11.10 -12.95
C ALA A 35 -6.57 11.64 -12.28
N VAL A 36 -7.09 10.95 -11.27
CA VAL A 36 -8.25 11.42 -10.49
C VAL A 36 -7.89 12.66 -9.68
N ALA A 37 -6.71 12.72 -9.08
CA ALA A 37 -6.23 13.90 -8.36
C ALA A 37 -6.11 15.11 -9.31
N ASP A 38 -5.49 14.93 -10.47
CA ASP A 38 -5.32 15.98 -11.47
C ASP A 38 -6.68 16.49 -12.01
N PHE A 39 -7.61 15.58 -12.31
CA PHE A 39 -8.95 15.91 -12.79
C PHE A 39 -9.74 16.76 -11.78
N ASN A 40 -9.60 16.46 -10.48
CA ASN A 40 -10.29 17.17 -9.41
C ASN A 40 -9.51 18.38 -8.86
N ASN A 41 -8.34 18.70 -9.44
CA ASN A 41 -7.43 19.70 -8.90
C ASN A 41 -7.12 19.49 -7.40
N ALA A 42 -7.01 18.22 -7.01
CA ALA A 42 -6.72 17.77 -5.65
C ALA A 42 -5.27 17.29 -5.54
N SER A 43 -4.73 17.30 -4.33
CA SER A 43 -3.41 16.71 -4.08
C SER A 43 -3.49 15.19 -3.99
N LEU A 44 -2.46 14.50 -4.46
CA LEU A 44 -2.27 13.07 -4.26
C LEU A 44 -1.42 12.82 -3.01
N LEU A 45 -2.02 12.19 -2.01
CA LEU A 45 -1.35 11.69 -0.81
C LEU A 45 -0.98 10.23 -1.00
N VAL A 46 0.31 9.93 -0.96
CA VAL A 46 0.83 8.56 -0.99
C VAL A 46 1.12 8.11 0.44
N ILE A 47 0.56 6.97 0.85
CA ILE A 47 0.83 6.35 2.14
C ILE A 47 1.87 5.25 1.95
N GLY A 48 2.94 5.30 2.75
CA GLY A 48 4.11 4.44 2.59
C GLY A 48 5.09 4.98 1.54
N CYS A 49 6.34 5.15 1.92
CA CYS A 49 7.34 5.69 1.01
C CYS A 49 7.93 4.61 0.09
N PRO A 50 7.71 4.69 -1.23
CA PRO A 50 8.36 3.78 -2.15
C PRO A 50 9.86 4.10 -2.20
N LYS A 51 10.70 3.13 -1.89
CA LYS A 51 12.15 3.29 -1.95
C LYS A 51 12.56 3.71 -3.36
N TRP A 52 13.16 4.90 -3.48
CA TRP A 52 13.61 5.53 -4.74
C TRP A 52 12.55 5.64 -5.84
N GLY A 53 11.27 5.56 -5.50
CA GLY A 53 10.19 5.59 -6.49
C GLY A 53 10.13 4.38 -7.44
N LEU A 54 10.78 3.27 -7.09
CA LEU A 54 10.89 2.10 -7.96
C LEU A 54 9.55 1.45 -8.30
N TRP A 55 8.60 1.49 -7.36
CA TRP A 55 7.34 0.78 -7.48
C TRP A 55 6.19 1.64 -7.99
N HIS A 56 6.17 2.92 -7.59
CA HIS A 56 5.19 3.94 -7.97
C HIS A 56 5.76 5.32 -7.63
N GLY A 57 5.06 6.40 -8.00
CA GLY A 57 5.48 7.76 -7.66
C GLY A 57 5.21 8.12 -6.19
N HIS A 58 5.73 9.28 -5.77
CA HIS A 58 5.61 9.77 -4.40
C HIS A 58 4.37 10.64 -4.14
N GLY A 59 3.60 10.98 -5.17
CA GLY A 59 2.49 11.93 -5.05
C GLY A 59 2.97 13.37 -4.78
N ASP A 60 2.03 14.21 -4.37
CA ASP A 60 2.33 15.59 -3.94
C ASP A 60 2.77 15.60 -2.47
N TYR A 61 2.27 14.66 -1.69
CA TYR A 61 2.65 14.37 -0.31
C TYR A 61 2.91 12.88 -0.13
N THR A 62 3.84 12.53 0.73
CA THR A 62 4.08 11.14 1.14
C THR A 62 4.09 11.05 2.66
N LEU A 63 3.19 10.24 3.21
CA LEU A 63 3.09 9.94 4.64
C LEU A 63 3.73 8.58 4.93
N ASP A 64 4.64 8.52 5.87
CA ASP A 64 5.21 7.28 6.40
C ASP A 64 5.48 7.42 7.90
N LEU A 65 5.48 6.32 8.63
CA LEU A 65 5.89 6.29 10.05
C LEU A 65 7.35 6.72 10.23
N ILE A 66 8.19 6.41 9.27
CA ILE A 66 9.62 6.71 9.30
C ILE A 66 10.02 7.26 7.93
N HIS A 67 10.44 8.53 7.92
CA HIS A 67 11.04 9.12 6.74
C HIS A 67 12.56 9.00 6.81
N ASP A 68 13.15 8.21 5.90
CA ASP A 68 14.60 8.15 5.73
C ASP A 68 15.01 8.82 4.40
N PRO A 69 15.65 9.99 4.44
CA PRO A 69 15.99 10.74 3.23
C PRO A 69 16.99 10.02 2.31
N ARG A 70 17.62 8.92 2.77
CA ARG A 70 18.56 8.16 1.93
C ARG A 70 17.86 7.38 0.82
N TRP A 71 16.58 7.04 1.00
CA TRP A 71 15.79 6.30 0.00
C TRP A 71 14.38 6.83 -0.23
N CYS A 72 13.89 7.70 0.65
CA CYS A 72 12.60 8.35 0.47
C CYS A 72 12.80 9.78 -0.05
N VAL A 73 12.95 9.92 -1.35
CA VAL A 73 13.14 11.21 -2.02
C VAL A 73 11.78 11.68 -2.54
N CYS A 74 10.94 12.20 -1.65
CA CYS A 74 9.63 12.75 -2.01
C CYS A 74 9.61 14.28 -1.82
N PRO A 75 8.76 15.00 -2.60
CA PRO A 75 8.73 16.46 -2.56
C PRO A 75 8.32 17.03 -1.20
N ASN A 76 7.30 16.42 -0.57
CA ASN A 76 6.75 16.85 0.70
C ASN A 76 6.57 15.64 1.63
N PRO A 77 7.65 15.19 2.29
CA PRO A 77 7.57 14.07 3.22
C PRO A 77 6.88 14.48 4.51
N ILE A 78 6.01 13.61 5.00
CA ILE A 78 5.33 13.76 6.27
C ILE A 78 5.63 12.52 7.11
N THR A 79 6.15 12.70 8.29
CA THR A 79 6.34 11.62 9.25
C THR A 79 5.16 11.57 10.20
N GLY A 80 4.48 10.42 10.25
CA GLY A 80 3.32 10.25 11.11
C GLY A 80 2.61 8.93 10.91
N ASP A 81 1.65 8.69 11.78
CA ASP A 81 0.81 7.50 11.72
C ASP A 81 -0.40 7.76 10.81
N ILE A 82 -0.74 6.80 9.96
CA ILE A 82 -1.91 6.85 9.08
C ILE A 82 -3.22 7.02 9.89
N ARG A 83 -3.27 6.54 11.14
CA ARG A 83 -4.41 6.67 12.04
C ARG A 83 -4.68 8.10 12.52
N ASP A 84 -3.67 8.98 12.38
CA ASP A 84 -3.75 10.39 12.74
C ASP A 84 -3.80 11.30 11.50
N VAL A 85 -3.97 10.75 10.31
CA VAL A 85 -3.90 11.49 9.04
C VAL A 85 -4.93 12.63 8.96
N ASP A 86 -6.11 12.46 9.52
CA ASP A 86 -7.15 13.49 9.60
C ASP A 86 -6.73 14.73 10.37
N LYS A 87 -5.86 14.58 11.38
CA LYS A 87 -5.28 15.69 12.15
C LYS A 87 -4.22 16.47 11.35
N MET A 88 -3.54 15.80 10.42
CA MET A 88 -2.48 16.39 9.60
C MET A 88 -3.03 17.12 8.38
N PHE A 89 -4.19 16.70 7.86
CA PHE A 89 -4.80 17.19 6.62
C PHE A 89 -6.20 17.80 6.83
N MET A 90 -6.51 18.33 8.01
CA MET A 90 -7.85 18.84 8.43
C MET A 90 -8.58 19.75 7.42
N TRP A 91 -7.85 20.40 6.50
CA TRP A 91 -8.39 21.38 5.55
C TRP A 91 -8.27 20.95 4.09
N LYS A 92 -7.87 19.72 3.81
CA LYS A 92 -7.60 19.27 2.44
C LYS A 92 -8.43 18.06 2.09
N SER A 93 -9.13 18.16 0.96
CA SER A 93 -9.63 17.01 0.25
C SER A 93 -8.47 16.45 -0.60
N VAL A 94 -8.05 15.23 -0.36
CA VAL A 94 -6.94 14.60 -1.08
C VAL A 94 -7.40 13.32 -1.76
N VAL A 95 -6.74 12.95 -2.85
CA VAL A 95 -6.82 11.58 -3.36
C VAL A 95 -5.75 10.77 -2.67
N VAL A 96 -6.12 9.62 -2.12
CA VAL A 96 -5.23 8.76 -1.35
C VAL A 96 -4.80 7.57 -2.20
N PHE A 97 -3.51 7.26 -2.18
CA PHE A 97 -2.97 6.01 -2.69
C PHE A 97 -2.13 5.34 -1.60
N SER A 98 -2.38 4.06 -1.33
CA SER A 98 -1.52 3.26 -0.46
C SER A 98 -1.13 1.95 -1.13
N SER A 99 0.10 1.53 -0.89
CA SER A 99 0.60 0.28 -1.43
C SER A 99 1.44 -0.45 -0.40
N HIS A 100 1.04 -1.66 -0.05
CA HIS A 100 1.73 -2.50 0.93
C HIS A 100 1.89 -1.82 2.30
N VAL A 101 0.80 -1.25 2.81
CA VAL A 101 0.74 -0.57 4.12
C VAL A 101 -0.30 -1.20 5.03
N LEU A 102 -1.52 -1.40 4.51
CA LEU A 102 -2.66 -1.82 5.34
C LEU A 102 -2.46 -3.21 5.97
N GLU A 103 -1.75 -4.11 5.31
CA GLU A 103 -1.42 -5.44 5.84
C GLU A 103 -0.48 -5.42 7.04
N HIS A 104 0.21 -4.30 7.28
CA HIS A 104 1.06 -4.11 8.46
C HIS A 104 0.27 -3.70 9.71
N LEU A 105 -0.99 -3.36 9.56
CA LEU A 105 -1.89 -2.99 10.64
C LEU A 105 -2.62 -4.21 11.18
N THR A 106 -2.91 -4.23 12.48
CA THR A 106 -3.89 -5.16 13.04
C THR A 106 -5.29 -4.80 12.52
N PRO A 107 -6.29 -5.70 12.60
CA PRO A 107 -7.64 -5.37 12.15
C PRO A 107 -8.21 -4.08 12.77
N SER A 108 -8.00 -3.86 14.07
CA SER A 108 -8.46 -2.62 14.73
C SER A 108 -7.71 -1.38 14.24
N GLU A 109 -6.38 -1.45 14.12
CA GLU A 109 -5.57 -0.35 13.58
C GLU A 109 -5.94 -0.04 12.12
N GLY A 110 -6.24 -1.06 11.33
CA GLY A 110 -6.70 -0.90 9.95
C GLY A 110 -8.02 -0.16 9.86
N GLN A 111 -8.99 -0.51 10.72
CA GLN A 111 -10.28 0.19 10.77
C GLN A 111 -10.13 1.64 11.26
N GLU A 112 -9.27 1.89 12.24
CA GLU A 112 -8.94 3.25 12.68
C GLU A 112 -8.34 4.07 11.54
N ALA A 113 -7.41 3.50 10.77
CA ALA A 113 -6.79 4.15 9.62
C ALA A 113 -7.81 4.50 8.53
N LEU A 114 -8.72 3.56 8.17
CA LEU A 114 -9.78 3.84 7.21
C LEU A 114 -10.74 4.92 7.70
N ASN A 115 -11.09 4.91 8.97
CA ASN A 115 -11.93 5.95 9.58
C ASN A 115 -11.26 7.34 9.58
N ALA A 116 -9.93 7.40 9.73
CA ALA A 116 -9.20 8.65 9.65
C ALA A 116 -9.10 9.15 8.19
N LEU A 117 -8.82 8.24 7.25
CA LEU A 117 -8.77 8.55 5.82
C LEU A 117 -10.10 9.07 5.29
N SER A 118 -11.21 8.45 5.64
CA SER A 118 -12.56 8.82 5.16
C SER A 118 -12.96 10.27 5.46
N LYS A 119 -12.28 10.92 6.42
CA LYS A 119 -12.53 12.33 6.76
C LYS A 119 -11.82 13.33 5.85
N ILE A 120 -10.81 12.89 5.13
CA ILE A 120 -9.95 13.75 4.30
C ILE A 120 -9.94 13.36 2.83
N GLU A 121 -10.32 12.13 2.52
CA GLU A 121 -10.24 11.60 1.16
C GLU A 121 -11.39 12.07 0.28
N LEU A 122 -11.04 12.45 -0.95
CA LEU A 122 -11.97 12.59 -2.07
C LEU A 122 -12.21 11.24 -2.74
N ALA A 123 -11.15 10.43 -2.81
CA ALA A 123 -11.14 9.05 -3.28
C ALA A 123 -9.91 8.35 -2.71
N ALA A 124 -10.00 7.05 -2.46
CA ALA A 124 -8.89 6.24 -1.99
C ALA A 124 -8.67 5.01 -2.86
N TYR A 125 -7.39 4.68 -3.04
CA TYR A 125 -6.92 3.56 -3.84
C TYR A 125 -5.87 2.79 -3.05
N HIS A 126 -6.19 1.54 -2.72
CA HIS A 126 -5.33 0.70 -1.90
C HIS A 126 -4.87 -0.53 -2.66
N VAL A 127 -3.60 -0.88 -2.53
CA VAL A 127 -3.03 -2.12 -3.08
C VAL A 127 -2.31 -2.86 -1.95
N TRP A 128 -2.59 -4.12 -1.80
CA TRP A 128 -1.95 -5.03 -0.83
C TRP A 128 -1.44 -6.30 -1.50
N PRO A 129 -0.50 -7.05 -0.87
CA PRO A 129 0.07 -8.24 -1.47
C PRO A 129 -0.98 -9.32 -1.72
N ASN A 130 -0.82 -10.03 -2.81
CA ASN A 130 -1.69 -11.16 -3.12
C ASN A 130 -1.41 -12.31 -2.13
N LYS A 131 -2.48 -12.89 -1.56
CA LYS A 131 -2.38 -14.08 -0.68
C LYS A 131 -1.71 -15.29 -1.36
N LYS A 132 -1.55 -15.29 -2.68
CA LYS A 132 -0.91 -16.36 -3.46
C LYS A 132 0.61 -16.22 -3.55
N THR A 133 1.20 -15.10 -3.13
CA THR A 133 2.65 -14.90 -3.16
C THR A 133 3.31 -15.50 -1.93
N ILE A 134 4.48 -16.10 -2.11
CA ILE A 134 5.27 -16.64 -0.99
C ILE A 134 5.72 -15.48 -0.09
N SER A 135 6.17 -14.37 -0.69
CA SER A 135 6.56 -13.17 0.05
C SER A 135 5.43 -12.61 0.92
N GLY A 136 4.18 -12.66 0.43
CA GLY A 136 3.00 -12.28 1.23
C GLY A 136 2.84 -13.14 2.48
N TRP A 137 3.07 -14.46 2.35
CA TRP A 137 2.92 -15.40 3.46
C TRP A 137 4.07 -15.37 4.47
N VAL A 138 5.31 -15.27 4.01
CA VAL A 138 6.49 -15.37 4.90
C VAL A 138 6.86 -14.04 5.58
N SER A 139 6.28 -12.92 5.16
CA SER A 139 6.58 -11.62 5.77
C SER A 139 6.18 -11.59 7.24
N PRO A 140 7.12 -11.39 8.18
CA PRO A 140 6.81 -11.33 9.61
C PRO A 140 6.09 -10.03 10.01
N TRP A 141 6.06 -9.06 9.10
CA TRP A 141 5.50 -7.72 9.32
C TRP A 141 4.02 -7.64 9.01
N HIS A 142 3.46 -8.58 8.24
CA HIS A 142 2.03 -8.62 7.93
C HIS A 142 1.25 -9.08 9.15
N LYS A 143 0.38 -8.25 9.68
CA LYS A 143 -0.47 -8.51 10.85
C LYS A 143 -1.89 -8.91 10.46
N SER A 144 -2.33 -8.49 9.28
CA SER A 144 -3.65 -8.79 8.75
C SER A 144 -3.64 -9.07 7.25
N TRP A 145 -4.78 -9.55 6.74
CA TRP A 145 -5.06 -9.68 5.32
C TRP A 145 -6.22 -8.74 4.97
N PRO A 146 -5.94 -7.57 4.38
CA PRO A 146 -6.99 -6.73 3.82
C PRO A 146 -7.68 -7.43 2.66
N SER A 147 -8.98 -7.26 2.54
CA SER A 147 -9.78 -7.72 1.41
C SER A 147 -11.01 -6.81 1.24
N VAL A 148 -11.70 -6.90 0.11
CA VAL A 148 -12.93 -6.18 -0.13
C VAL A 148 -14.08 -7.18 0.04
N ASP A 149 -15.11 -6.81 0.79
CA ASP A 149 -16.30 -7.61 0.96
C ASP A 149 -17.31 -7.41 -0.20
N ASN A 150 -18.50 -8.02 -0.08
CA ASN A 150 -19.52 -7.94 -1.12
C ASN A 150 -20.14 -6.54 -1.27
N ASP A 151 -20.06 -5.72 -0.25
CA ASP A 151 -20.59 -4.35 -0.22
C ASP A 151 -19.57 -3.32 -0.71
N GLY A 152 -18.33 -3.76 -0.96
CA GLY A 152 -17.22 -2.93 -1.41
C GLY A 152 -16.39 -2.36 -0.28
N ASP A 153 -16.66 -2.73 0.96
CA ASP A 153 -15.94 -2.27 2.14
C ASP A 153 -14.64 -3.05 2.36
N ILE A 154 -13.59 -2.36 2.82
CA ILE A 154 -12.33 -2.99 3.17
C ILE A 154 -12.47 -3.63 4.55
N ILE A 155 -12.27 -4.94 4.60
CA ILE A 155 -12.25 -5.73 5.82
C ILE A 155 -10.86 -6.30 6.08
N PHE A 156 -10.56 -6.54 7.35
CA PHE A 156 -9.26 -7.06 7.78
C PHE A 156 -9.43 -8.40 8.50
N GLU A 157 -8.85 -9.44 7.94
CA GLU A 157 -8.73 -10.74 8.61
C GLU A 157 -7.45 -10.77 9.44
N ALA A 158 -7.55 -11.11 10.72
CA ALA A 158 -6.35 -11.29 11.54
C ALA A 158 -5.49 -12.43 11.00
N ARG A 159 -4.19 -12.19 10.87
CA ARG A 159 -3.25 -13.24 10.50
C ARG A 159 -2.98 -14.11 11.73
N SER A 160 -3.46 -15.36 11.73
CA SER A 160 -3.05 -16.34 12.73
C SER A 160 -1.55 -16.63 12.55
N ARG A 161 -0.74 -16.29 13.56
CA ARG A 161 0.64 -16.77 13.61
C ARG A 161 0.59 -18.28 13.88
N GLN A 162 0.92 -19.07 12.89
CA GLN A 162 1.24 -20.48 13.10
C GLN A 162 2.63 -20.63 13.69
#